data_e86bee9baa903d01bd22f243f7abee44
#
_entry.id   e86bee9baa903d01bd22f243f7abee44
#
_cell.length_a   1.000
_cell.length_b   1.000
_cell.length_c   1.000
_cell.angle_alpha   90.00
_cell.angle_beta   90.00
_cell.angle_gamma   90.00
#
_symmetry.space_group_name_H-M   'P 1'
#
loop_
_entity.id
_entity.type
_entity.pdbx_description
1 polymer ?
#
loop_
_entity_poly.entity_id
_entity_poly.type
_entity_poly.pdbx_seq_one_letter_code
_entity_poly.pdbx_strand_id
1 'polypeptide(L)'
;MENLLSLYPNCEPYNFNFISKGGHEIYYEECGNPDGKPAVFLHGGPGGGGSTQVRRFFNPNKYRIIVFDQRGCGRSTPHGCLDNNTTWDLVDDIESLRLLLNIEKWLVFGGSWGSTLSLAYAQTYPESVSELVLRGIFMLRKKELEWFYQDGAS
;
A
#
# COMPACT_ATOMS: atom_id res chain seq x y z
N MET A 1 29.87 6.33 15.87
CA MET A 1 28.51 5.77 15.69
C MET A 1 27.83 6.64 14.65
N GLU A 2 27.55 6.10 13.45
CA GLU A 2 26.77 6.81 12.45
C GLU A 2 25.40 7.10 13.05
N ASN A 3 24.95 8.36 12.97
CA ASN A 3 23.61 8.76 13.38
C ASN A 3 22.60 8.16 12.40
N LEU A 4 22.11 6.96 12.71
CA LEU A 4 21.00 6.37 11.97
C LEU A 4 19.78 7.28 12.11
N LEU A 5 19.18 7.65 10.97
CA LEU A 5 17.95 8.42 10.96
C LEU A 5 16.83 7.58 11.58
N SER A 6 16.12 8.14 12.55
CA SER A 6 14.92 7.52 13.10
C SER A 6 13.72 7.71 12.16
N LEU A 7 12.72 6.84 12.31
CA LEU A 7 11.42 7.06 11.67
C LEU A 7 10.78 8.35 12.19
N TYR A 8 9.91 8.96 11.41
CA TYR A 8 9.12 10.12 11.84
C TYR A 8 8.22 9.77 13.03
N PRO A 9 7.76 10.77 13.80
CA PRO A 9 6.74 10.56 14.83
C PRO A 9 5.50 9.90 14.25
N ASN A 10 4.80 9.11 15.07
CA ASN A 10 3.51 8.59 14.67
C ASN A 10 2.50 9.73 14.52
N CYS A 11 1.58 9.58 13.58
CA CYS A 11 0.41 10.45 13.43
C CYS A 11 -0.86 9.60 13.48
N GLU A 12 -1.87 10.07 14.20
CA GLU A 12 -3.17 9.41 14.22
C GLU A 12 -3.97 9.77 12.96
N PRO A 13 -4.82 8.87 12.48
CA PRO A 13 -5.70 9.18 11.36
C PRO A 13 -6.68 10.29 11.73
N TYR A 14 -6.82 11.27 10.86
CA TYR A 14 -7.88 12.26 10.96
C TYR A 14 -9.16 11.83 10.22
N ASN A 15 -9.03 10.83 9.33
CA ASN A 15 -10.15 10.22 8.62
C ASN A 15 -9.89 8.72 8.41
N PHE A 16 -10.94 7.91 8.49
CA PHE A 16 -10.92 6.51 8.08
C PHE A 16 -12.33 6.09 7.62
N ASN A 17 -12.38 5.16 6.67
CA ASN A 17 -13.63 4.67 6.14
C ASN A 17 -13.42 3.34 5.40
N PHE A 18 -14.45 2.86 4.72
CA PHE A 18 -14.44 1.65 3.90
C PHE A 18 -14.92 1.95 2.48
N ILE A 19 -14.42 1.20 1.52
CA ILE A 19 -14.93 1.12 0.16
C ILE A 19 -15.59 -0.25 0.00
N SER A 20 -16.90 -0.27 -0.30
CA SER A 20 -17.61 -1.50 -0.63
C SER A 20 -17.39 -1.84 -2.10
N LYS A 21 -16.70 -2.93 -2.39
CA LYS A 21 -16.38 -3.32 -3.77
C LYS A 21 -16.13 -4.82 -3.90
N GLY A 22 -16.77 -5.45 -4.90
CA GLY A 22 -16.55 -6.86 -5.22
C GLY A 22 -16.88 -7.84 -4.08
N GLY A 23 -17.77 -7.47 -3.16
CA GLY A 23 -18.09 -8.25 -1.97
C GLY A 23 -17.15 -8.02 -0.78
N HIS A 24 -16.26 -7.03 -0.88
CA HIS A 24 -15.33 -6.65 0.18
C HIS A 24 -15.66 -5.26 0.72
N GLU A 25 -15.42 -5.07 2.02
CA GLU A 25 -15.32 -3.78 2.69
C GLU A 25 -13.84 -3.47 2.88
N ILE A 26 -13.30 -2.59 2.07
CA ILE A 26 -11.87 -2.28 2.00
C ILE A 26 -11.58 -1.07 2.88
N TYR A 27 -10.88 -1.30 3.99
CA TYR A 27 -10.51 -0.25 4.94
C TYR A 27 -9.43 0.66 4.38
N TYR A 28 -9.59 1.96 4.59
CA TYR A 28 -8.53 2.95 4.40
C TYR A 28 -8.53 4.02 5.49
N GLU A 29 -7.39 4.67 5.65
CA GLU A 29 -7.21 5.78 6.57
C GLU A 29 -6.33 6.87 5.94
N GLU A 30 -6.53 8.08 6.41
CA GLU A 30 -5.75 9.25 6.05
C GLU A 30 -5.14 9.87 7.31
N CYS A 31 -3.83 10.16 7.28
CA CYS A 31 -3.13 10.83 8.36
C CYS A 31 -2.09 11.84 7.83
N GLY A 32 -1.50 12.61 8.74
CA GLY A 32 -0.54 13.66 8.41
C GLY A 32 -1.21 14.96 7.99
N ASN A 33 -0.64 15.64 7.00
CA ASN A 33 -1.14 16.92 6.53
C ASN A 33 -2.19 16.73 5.42
N PRO A 34 -3.47 17.08 5.61
CA PRO A 34 -4.51 16.93 4.60
C PRO A 34 -4.24 17.73 3.31
N ASP A 35 -3.50 18.83 3.39
CA ASP A 35 -3.09 19.66 2.26
C ASP A 35 -1.69 19.28 1.74
N GLY A 36 -1.08 18.26 2.29
CA GLY A 36 0.24 17.78 1.94
C GLY A 36 0.27 16.99 0.64
N LYS A 37 1.48 16.65 0.20
CA LYS A 37 1.68 15.79 -0.97
C LYS A 37 1.05 14.42 -0.74
N PRO A 38 0.14 13.96 -1.62
CA PRO A 38 -0.49 12.66 -1.43
C PRO A 38 0.51 11.51 -1.59
N ALA A 39 0.45 10.55 -0.68
CA ALA A 39 1.26 9.33 -0.72
C ALA A 39 0.44 8.14 -0.26
N VAL A 40 0.43 7.06 -1.04
CA VAL A 40 -0.21 5.80 -0.66
C VAL A 40 0.84 4.75 -0.32
N PHE A 41 0.61 4.01 0.76
CA PHE A 41 1.43 2.87 1.15
C PHE A 41 0.75 1.55 0.81
N LEU A 42 1.43 0.72 0.02
CA LEU A 42 0.99 -0.63 -0.36
C LEU A 42 1.74 -1.66 0.48
N HIS A 43 1.01 -2.31 1.40
CA HIS A 43 1.62 -3.29 2.30
C HIS A 43 2.02 -4.59 1.60
N GLY A 44 2.93 -5.31 2.22
CA GLY A 44 3.44 -6.59 1.75
C GLY A 44 2.58 -7.78 2.18
N GLY A 45 3.13 -8.93 2.06
CA GLY A 45 2.53 -10.22 2.29
C GLY A 45 2.62 -11.07 1.02
N PRO A 46 1.52 -11.25 0.25
CA PRO A 46 0.18 -10.68 0.42
C PRO A 46 -0.48 -11.02 1.76
N GLY A 47 -1.40 -10.16 2.22
CA GLY A 47 -2.16 -10.43 3.44
C GLY A 47 -1.60 -9.78 4.73
N GLY A 48 -0.55 -8.96 4.64
CA GLY A 48 0.09 -8.35 5.82
C GLY A 48 -0.75 -7.30 6.55
N GLY A 49 -1.62 -6.61 5.84
CA GLY A 49 -2.34 -5.46 6.36
C GLY A 49 -1.46 -4.22 6.60
N GLY A 50 -2.08 -3.07 6.73
CA GLY A 50 -1.44 -1.83 7.16
C GLY A 50 -1.17 -1.81 8.66
N SER A 51 -0.11 -1.12 9.07
CA SER A 51 0.22 -0.93 10.48
C SER A 51 0.50 0.54 10.78
N THR A 52 0.45 0.92 12.06
CA THR A 52 0.81 2.27 12.49
C THR A 52 2.25 2.63 12.15
N GLN A 53 3.14 1.64 12.04
CA GLN A 53 4.55 1.85 11.71
C GLN A 53 4.76 2.40 10.30
N VAL A 54 3.91 2.05 9.33
CA VAL A 54 4.10 2.49 7.94
C VAL A 54 3.85 3.98 7.77
N ARG A 55 2.99 4.58 8.61
CA ARG A 55 2.76 6.03 8.64
C ARG A 55 4.06 6.81 8.90
N ARG A 56 4.96 6.23 9.69
CA ARG A 56 6.22 6.82 10.14
C ARG A 56 7.32 6.82 9.06
N PHE A 57 7.07 6.26 7.88
CA PHE A 57 7.98 6.42 6.73
C PHE A 57 7.86 7.79 6.09
N PHE A 58 6.80 8.52 6.38
CA PHE A 58 6.50 9.82 5.80
C PHE A 58 6.60 10.93 6.84
N ASN A 59 7.06 12.12 6.41
CA ASN A 59 7.00 13.32 7.25
C ASN A 59 5.53 13.78 7.36
N PRO A 60 4.89 13.69 8.53
CA PRO A 60 3.47 14.00 8.68
C PRO A 60 3.12 15.48 8.42
N ASN A 61 4.11 16.38 8.47
CA ASN A 61 3.87 17.78 8.15
C ASN A 61 3.87 18.08 6.64
N LYS A 62 4.40 17.15 5.83
CA LYS A 62 4.57 17.34 4.38
C LYS A 62 3.66 16.47 3.54
N TYR A 63 3.23 15.32 4.05
CA TYR A 63 2.48 14.34 3.30
C TYR A 63 1.05 14.17 3.82
N ARG A 64 0.10 14.05 2.89
CA ARG A 64 -1.20 13.42 3.09
C ARG A 64 -0.98 11.92 2.91
N ILE A 65 -0.98 11.19 4.00
CA ILE A 65 -0.56 9.79 4.04
C ILE A 65 -1.80 8.91 3.98
N ILE A 66 -1.90 8.08 2.96
CA ILE A 66 -2.99 7.14 2.76
C ILE A 66 -2.45 5.73 3.03
N VAL A 67 -3.10 5.02 3.95
CA VAL A 67 -2.85 3.60 4.23
C VAL A 67 -4.16 2.86 4.05
N PHE A 68 -4.14 1.76 3.31
CA PHE A 68 -5.31 0.91 3.18
C PHE A 68 -4.92 -0.56 3.37
N ASP A 69 -5.89 -1.35 3.80
CA ASP A 69 -5.72 -2.79 3.94
C ASP A 69 -6.32 -3.46 2.70
N GLN A 70 -5.50 -4.23 1.98
CA GLN A 70 -5.93 -4.94 0.79
C GLN A 70 -7.06 -5.92 1.13
N ARG A 71 -7.79 -6.39 0.12
CA ARG A 71 -8.90 -7.34 0.29
C ARG A 71 -8.48 -8.55 1.12
N GLY A 72 -9.33 -8.99 2.01
CA GLY A 72 -9.14 -10.19 2.81
C GLY A 72 -8.15 -10.06 3.97
N CYS A 73 -7.59 -8.89 4.24
CA CYS A 73 -6.57 -8.73 5.28
C CYS A 73 -6.73 -7.46 6.12
N GLY A 74 -6.00 -7.41 7.23
CA GLY A 74 -6.02 -6.28 8.13
C GLY A 74 -7.43 -6.01 8.68
N ARG A 75 -7.90 -4.79 8.48
CA ARG A 75 -9.25 -4.31 8.87
C ARG A 75 -10.29 -4.47 7.76
N SER A 76 -9.86 -4.88 6.55
CA SER A 76 -10.77 -5.19 5.44
C SER A 76 -11.46 -6.53 5.64
N THR A 77 -12.71 -6.63 5.20
CA THR A 77 -13.53 -7.84 5.36
C THR A 77 -14.15 -8.29 4.03
N PRO A 78 -14.51 -9.60 3.89
CA PRO A 78 -14.30 -10.71 4.82
C PRO A 78 -12.84 -11.13 4.92
N HIS A 79 -12.39 -11.51 6.11
CA HIS A 79 -11.00 -11.96 6.33
C HIS A 79 -10.70 -13.26 5.59
N GLY A 80 -9.51 -13.32 4.96
CA GLY A 80 -9.03 -14.49 4.24
C GLY A 80 -9.84 -14.83 2.98
N CYS A 81 -10.78 -13.99 2.57
CA CYS A 81 -11.58 -14.20 1.37
C CYS A 81 -10.71 -14.03 0.11
N LEU A 82 -10.78 -15.03 -0.78
CA LEU A 82 -10.06 -15.02 -2.05
C LEU A 82 -10.98 -14.71 -3.25
N ASP A 83 -12.29 -14.61 -3.03
CA ASP A 83 -13.23 -14.25 -4.08
C ASP A 83 -12.97 -12.82 -4.55
N ASN A 84 -12.93 -12.62 -5.87
CA ASN A 84 -12.62 -11.31 -6.45
C ASN A 84 -11.38 -10.64 -5.83
N ASN A 85 -10.32 -11.42 -5.59
CA ASN A 85 -9.10 -10.95 -4.90
C ASN A 85 -7.84 -11.27 -5.73
N THR A 86 -7.89 -10.91 -7.01
CA THR A 86 -6.75 -10.99 -7.92
C THR A 86 -5.88 -9.74 -7.81
N THR A 87 -4.67 -9.79 -8.36
CA THR A 87 -3.81 -8.60 -8.47
C THR A 87 -4.53 -7.44 -9.16
N TRP A 88 -5.34 -7.72 -10.17
CA TRP A 88 -6.05 -6.71 -10.95
C TRP A 88 -7.23 -6.10 -10.17
N ASP A 89 -7.89 -6.87 -9.33
CA ASP A 89 -8.87 -6.34 -8.38
C ASP A 89 -8.22 -5.35 -7.41
N LEU A 90 -7.02 -5.65 -6.91
CA LEU A 90 -6.27 -4.76 -6.02
C LEU A 90 -5.79 -3.49 -6.75
N VAL A 91 -5.35 -3.62 -8.00
CA VAL A 91 -4.97 -2.46 -8.85
C VAL A 91 -6.17 -1.52 -9.03
N ASP A 92 -7.35 -2.09 -9.28
CA ASP A 92 -8.58 -1.33 -9.45
C ASP A 92 -9.10 -0.72 -8.13
N ASP A 93 -8.82 -1.35 -6.99
CA ASP A 93 -9.11 -0.79 -5.66
C ASP A 93 -8.25 0.45 -5.37
N ILE A 94 -6.95 0.37 -5.70
CA ILE A 94 -6.02 1.50 -5.53
C ILE A 94 -6.49 2.70 -6.34
N GLU A 95 -6.88 2.48 -7.59
CA GLU A 95 -7.39 3.56 -8.45
C GLU A 95 -8.73 4.11 -7.94
N SER A 96 -9.63 3.23 -7.50
CA SER A 96 -10.92 3.63 -6.91
C SER A 96 -10.72 4.50 -5.67
N LEU A 97 -9.75 4.15 -4.81
CA LEU A 97 -9.40 4.92 -3.62
C LEU A 97 -8.85 6.31 -3.99
N ARG A 98 -7.95 6.37 -4.98
CA ARG A 98 -7.40 7.64 -5.47
C ARG A 98 -8.51 8.59 -5.95
N LEU A 99 -9.42 8.07 -6.78
CA LEU A 99 -10.55 8.83 -7.31
C LEU A 99 -11.50 9.28 -6.20
N LEU A 100 -11.84 8.40 -5.25
CA LEU A 100 -12.68 8.70 -4.10
C LEU A 100 -12.12 9.85 -3.26
N LEU A 101 -10.81 9.90 -3.10
CA LEU A 101 -10.10 10.92 -2.33
C LEU A 101 -9.81 12.20 -3.12
N ASN A 102 -10.26 12.28 -4.38
CA ASN A 102 -10.03 13.40 -5.30
C ASN A 102 -8.52 13.72 -5.44
N ILE A 103 -7.69 12.71 -5.52
CA ILE A 103 -6.25 12.84 -5.70
C ILE A 103 -5.93 12.75 -7.21
N GLU A 104 -5.28 13.75 -7.78
CA GLU A 104 -4.87 13.73 -9.18
C GLU A 104 -3.72 12.73 -9.41
N LYS A 105 -2.65 12.86 -8.64
CA LYS A 105 -1.48 11.98 -8.65
C LYS A 105 -0.96 11.78 -7.24
N TRP A 106 -0.39 10.64 -6.96
CA TRP A 106 0.24 10.37 -5.67
C TRP A 106 1.59 9.65 -5.77
N LEU A 107 2.38 9.82 -4.74
CA LEU A 107 3.54 8.95 -4.50
C LEU A 107 3.04 7.57 -4.10
N VAL A 108 3.52 6.53 -4.76
CA VAL A 108 3.22 5.13 -4.43
C VAL A 108 4.43 4.50 -3.78
N PHE A 109 4.26 4.05 -2.53
CA PHE A 109 5.32 3.37 -1.77
C PHE A 109 4.91 1.93 -1.50
N GLY A 110 5.63 0.96 -2.06
CA GLY A 110 5.38 -0.46 -1.86
C GLY A 110 6.57 -1.23 -1.32
N GLY A 111 6.31 -2.14 -0.38
CA GLY A 111 7.31 -3.03 0.19
C GLY A 111 6.99 -4.51 -0.04
N SER A 112 7.99 -5.33 -0.42
CA SER A 112 7.82 -6.76 -0.68
C SER A 112 6.73 -7.00 -1.75
N TRP A 113 5.69 -7.81 -1.46
CA TRP A 113 4.51 -7.90 -2.34
C TRP A 113 3.96 -6.53 -2.75
N GLY A 114 3.97 -5.55 -1.84
CA GLY A 114 3.55 -4.19 -2.17
C GLY A 114 4.39 -3.55 -3.27
N SER A 115 5.65 -3.94 -3.47
CA SER A 115 6.47 -3.48 -4.60
C SER A 115 5.98 -4.05 -5.93
N THR A 116 5.57 -5.32 -5.95
CA THR A 116 4.95 -5.97 -7.11
C THR A 116 3.64 -5.26 -7.49
N LEU A 117 2.79 -5.05 -6.49
CA LEU A 117 1.50 -4.38 -6.67
C LEU A 117 1.68 -2.92 -7.13
N SER A 118 2.68 -2.21 -6.59
CA SER A 118 3.03 -0.86 -7.02
C SER A 118 3.43 -0.80 -8.50
N LEU A 119 4.23 -1.77 -8.96
CA LEU A 119 4.62 -1.87 -10.36
C LEU A 119 3.43 -2.18 -11.27
N ALA A 120 2.56 -3.11 -10.87
CA ALA A 120 1.34 -3.42 -11.62
C ALA A 120 0.43 -2.20 -11.74
N TYR A 121 0.22 -1.47 -10.62
CA TYR A 121 -0.56 -0.24 -10.60
C TYR A 121 0.04 0.85 -11.48
N ALA A 122 1.34 1.14 -11.33
CA ALA A 122 2.02 2.19 -12.09
C ALA A 122 2.05 1.92 -13.61
N GLN A 123 2.09 0.65 -14.02
CA GLN A 123 2.01 0.28 -15.43
C GLN A 123 0.58 0.42 -15.99
N THR A 124 -0.44 0.18 -15.15
CA THR A 124 -1.85 0.27 -15.55
C THR A 124 -2.31 1.73 -15.58
N TYR A 125 -1.90 2.52 -14.58
CA TYR A 125 -2.29 3.92 -14.39
C TYR A 125 -1.08 4.86 -14.27
N PRO A 126 -0.23 4.98 -15.30
CA PRO A 126 1.01 5.75 -15.22
C PRO A 126 0.78 7.24 -14.91
N GLU A 127 -0.34 7.79 -15.37
CA GLU A 127 -0.70 9.20 -15.13
C GLU A 127 -1.14 9.48 -13.70
N SER A 128 -1.48 8.44 -12.92
CA SER A 128 -1.89 8.55 -11.52
C SER A 128 -0.72 8.50 -10.53
N VAL A 129 0.49 8.22 -11.02
CA VAL A 129 1.69 8.08 -10.19
C VAL A 129 2.63 9.25 -10.40
N SER A 130 2.95 9.97 -9.33
CA SER A 130 3.92 11.06 -9.35
C SER A 130 5.34 10.56 -9.07
N GLU A 131 5.50 9.64 -8.13
CA GLU A 131 6.76 8.96 -7.80
C GLU A 131 6.49 7.53 -7.35
N LEU A 132 7.51 6.70 -7.51
CA LEU A 132 7.46 5.29 -7.13
C LEU A 132 8.63 4.97 -6.18
N VAL A 133 8.32 4.54 -4.97
CA VAL A 133 9.30 4.09 -3.98
C VAL A 133 9.10 2.59 -3.73
N LEU A 134 10.11 1.81 -4.06
CA LEU A 134 10.07 0.35 -3.94
C LEU A 134 11.11 -0.13 -2.94
N ARG A 135 10.70 -0.96 -2.01
CA ARG A 135 11.53 -1.52 -0.95
C ARG A 135 11.36 -3.03 -0.91
N GLY A 136 12.50 -3.77 -0.71
CA GLY A 136 12.45 -5.23 -0.72
C GLY A 136 11.80 -5.74 -2.01
N ILE A 137 12.31 -5.29 -3.16
CA ILE A 137 11.69 -5.49 -4.47
C ILE A 137 11.49 -6.96 -4.77
N PHE A 138 10.26 -7.33 -5.07
CA PHE A 138 9.83 -8.66 -5.41
C PHE A 138 9.07 -8.64 -6.74
N MET A 139 9.60 -9.31 -7.75
CA MET A 139 9.11 -9.27 -9.13
C MET A 139 8.26 -10.48 -9.49
N LEU A 140 7.99 -11.39 -8.55
CA LEU A 140 7.30 -12.67 -8.79
C LEU A 140 7.93 -13.55 -9.87
N ARG A 141 9.23 -13.40 -10.14
CA ARG A 141 9.93 -14.26 -11.08
C ARG A 141 10.06 -15.67 -10.52
N LYS A 142 10.03 -16.66 -11.40
CA LYS A 142 10.13 -18.07 -11.00
C LYS A 142 11.29 -18.33 -10.03
N LYS A 143 12.48 -17.79 -10.32
CA LYS A 143 13.67 -17.95 -9.47
C LYS A 143 13.52 -17.30 -8.09
N GLU A 144 12.73 -16.22 -7.96
CA GLU A 144 12.45 -15.59 -6.67
C GLU A 144 11.48 -16.43 -5.85
N LEU A 145 10.47 -17.02 -6.51
CA LEU A 145 9.52 -17.93 -5.88
C LEU A 145 10.22 -19.21 -5.41
N GLU A 146 11.08 -19.81 -6.25
CA GLU A 146 11.88 -20.98 -5.90
C GLU A 146 12.80 -20.67 -4.72
N TRP A 147 13.52 -19.55 -4.77
CA TRP A 147 14.41 -19.14 -3.68
C TRP A 147 13.66 -18.90 -2.37
N PHE A 148 12.47 -18.24 -2.42
CA PHE A 148 11.69 -17.89 -1.23
C PHE A 148 11.00 -19.11 -0.59
N TYR A 149 10.50 -20.03 -1.41
CA TYR A 149 9.59 -21.07 -0.93
C TYR A 149 10.12 -22.49 -1.07
N GLN A 150 11.25 -22.71 -1.75
CA GLN A 150 11.78 -24.06 -2.02
C GLN A 150 13.25 -24.21 -1.63
N ASP A 151 14.17 -23.42 -2.19
CA ASP A 151 15.60 -23.80 -2.21
C ASP A 151 16.55 -22.84 -1.49
N GLY A 152 16.19 -21.64 -1.12
CA GLY A 152 17.19 -20.63 -0.85
C GLY A 152 17.05 -19.76 0.39
N ALA A 153 15.89 -19.67 0.98
CA ALA A 153 15.63 -18.81 2.14
C ALA A 153 15.78 -19.55 3.48
N SER A 154 16.83 -20.36 3.62
CA SER A 154 17.16 -21.08 4.88
C SER A 154 18.02 -20.21 5.80
#